data_dee207309cd220f661a2938337e541ef
#
_entry.id   dee207309cd220f661a2938337e541ef
#
_cell.length_a   1.000
_cell.length_b   1.000
_cell.length_c   1.000
_cell.angle_alpha   90.00
_cell.angle_beta   90.00
_cell.angle_gamma   90.00
#
_symmetry.space_group_name_H-M   'P 1'
#
loop_
_entity.id
_entity.type
_entity.pdbx_description
1 polymer ?
#
loop_
_entity_poly.entity_id
_entity_poly.type
_entity_poly.pdbx_seq_one_letter_code
_entity_poly.pdbx_strand_id
1 'polypeptide(L)'
;MRKTFIIGLVISQTVAAQNISQRLEAETKKMTGSENMLAANLSFYVADENGNIVYEYQGNKGLSTASTQKIFTAIAALDKLGPSFTFKTQASYSGQLQGGTLQGNLYLTSNGDPTLGSWRYEGYKPENFKAKLLAAVQDKGIKAIEGDLILDDSYFDLQTTPGGWSWNDMGNYYGAGVWGISWNENQFDMSVAGGKDIKNFNYTPVNVNWVSEVKAEGSGDNSIIYTAPFSDFGLINGKLPAGKTTVVSGALPNPPLVLGTEIKKWFSEKGITIKGKVLTYNTEKIKGNEISQTPVNNMFFTYQSPSLDKIIYWFLQKSVNLYGETLVKTFSRQKTKNASFDSGISELKQYWRDKGIASAMINFADGSGLSPQNYVSAKAEVQALLYAQKQPWFDTFYKALPTYNGMKMKSGTIKASKAYTGYHQSKSGKKYVFSMIVNNYSGGNINSLMYKVLDELK
;
A
#
# COMPACT_ATOMS: atom_id res chain seq x y z
N MET A 1 53.04 34.35 -5.56
CA MET A 1 52.44 33.25 -6.36
C MET A 1 51.44 32.31 -5.63
N ARG A 2 51.15 32.44 -4.32
CA ARG A 2 50.21 31.55 -3.58
C ARG A 2 48.74 32.03 -3.53
N LYS A 3 48.46 33.30 -3.83
CA LYS A 3 47.07 33.83 -3.76
C LYS A 3 46.23 33.66 -5.02
N THR A 4 46.89 33.45 -6.18
CA THR A 4 46.18 33.33 -7.47
C THR A 4 45.58 31.93 -7.69
N PHE A 5 46.11 30.89 -7.00
CA PHE A 5 45.61 29.50 -7.14
C PHE A 5 44.30 29.24 -6.37
N ILE A 6 44.09 29.94 -5.26
CA ILE A 6 42.85 29.77 -4.43
C ILE A 6 41.65 30.41 -5.12
N ILE A 7 41.82 31.54 -5.81
CA ILE A 7 40.72 32.23 -6.52
C ILE A 7 40.26 31.40 -7.73
N GLY A 8 41.21 30.73 -8.44
CA GLY A 8 40.87 29.88 -9.58
C GLY A 8 40.03 28.65 -9.20
N LEU A 9 40.27 28.04 -8.02
CA LEU A 9 39.54 26.83 -7.56
C LEU A 9 38.14 27.17 -7.10
N VAL A 10 37.90 28.31 -6.45
CA VAL A 10 36.58 28.76 -6.03
C VAL A 10 35.72 29.15 -7.23
N ILE A 11 36.31 29.79 -8.26
CA ILE A 11 35.58 30.15 -9.49
C ILE A 11 35.17 28.90 -10.27
N SER A 12 36.01 27.87 -10.30
CA SER A 12 35.66 26.61 -11.01
C SER A 12 34.53 25.85 -10.32
N GLN A 13 34.42 25.87 -8.99
CA GLN A 13 33.34 25.22 -8.27
C GLN A 13 31.98 25.99 -8.42
N THR A 14 32.02 27.30 -8.42
CA THR A 14 30.81 28.10 -8.66
C THR A 14 30.33 28.00 -10.11
N VAL A 15 31.23 27.95 -11.08
CA VAL A 15 30.88 27.73 -12.49
C VAL A 15 30.27 26.35 -12.73
N ALA A 16 30.78 25.28 -12.09
CA ALA A 16 30.23 23.93 -12.19
C ALA A 16 28.85 23.82 -11.53
N ALA A 17 28.60 24.50 -10.40
CA ALA A 17 27.28 24.54 -9.74
C ALA A 17 26.28 25.36 -10.55
N GLN A 18 26.67 26.46 -11.12
CA GLN A 18 25.83 27.24 -12.06
C GLN A 18 25.46 26.45 -13.31
N ASN A 19 26.38 25.63 -13.83
CA ASN A 19 26.14 24.83 -15.02
C ASN A 19 25.01 23.79 -14.83
N ILE A 20 24.93 23.09 -13.69
CA ILE A 20 23.86 22.09 -13.43
C ILE A 20 22.48 22.76 -13.33
N SER A 21 22.36 23.89 -12.61
CA SER A 21 21.12 24.63 -12.51
C SER A 21 20.63 25.15 -13.87
N GLN A 22 21.54 25.68 -14.67
CA GLN A 22 21.22 26.16 -16.02
C GLN A 22 20.79 25.03 -16.96
N ARG A 23 21.41 23.84 -16.88
CA ARG A 23 21.01 22.67 -17.66
C ARG A 23 19.62 22.19 -17.26
N LEU A 24 19.36 22.06 -15.95
CA LEU A 24 18.02 21.71 -15.43
C LEU A 24 16.97 22.73 -15.87
N GLU A 25 17.27 24.02 -15.82
CA GLU A 25 16.37 25.07 -16.31
C GLU A 25 16.07 24.92 -17.79
N ALA A 26 17.11 24.72 -18.63
CA ALA A 26 16.95 24.56 -20.07
C ALA A 26 16.07 23.36 -20.44
N GLU A 27 16.32 22.18 -19.84
CA GLU A 27 15.52 20.99 -20.09
C GLU A 27 14.10 21.10 -19.51
N THR A 28 13.93 21.72 -18.34
CA THR A 28 12.60 22.02 -17.78
C THR A 28 11.80 22.93 -18.71
N LYS A 29 12.44 23.94 -19.28
CA LYS A 29 11.81 24.87 -20.23
C LYS A 29 11.40 24.19 -21.54
N LYS A 30 12.22 23.27 -22.05
CA LYS A 30 11.87 22.44 -23.21
C LYS A 30 10.68 21.53 -22.90
N MET A 31 10.68 20.88 -21.74
CA MET A 31 9.58 20.05 -21.29
C MET A 31 8.29 20.85 -21.16
N THR A 32 8.28 21.97 -20.42
CA THR A 32 7.09 22.79 -20.18
C THR A 32 6.58 23.48 -21.44
N GLY A 33 7.42 23.72 -22.44
CA GLY A 33 7.05 24.24 -23.76
C GLY A 33 6.51 23.18 -24.72
N SER A 34 6.46 21.91 -24.35
CA SER A 34 5.95 20.83 -25.21
C SER A 34 4.42 20.80 -25.23
N GLU A 35 3.82 20.30 -26.32
CA GLU A 35 2.37 20.16 -26.49
C GLU A 35 1.72 19.35 -25.35
N ASN A 36 2.38 18.31 -24.89
CA ASN A 36 1.91 17.48 -23.77
C ASN A 36 1.72 18.27 -22.47
N MET A 37 2.41 19.39 -22.32
CA MET A 37 2.42 20.21 -21.12
C MET A 37 1.56 21.48 -21.22
N LEU A 38 0.84 21.68 -22.32
CA LEU A 38 0.06 22.90 -22.58
C LEU A 38 -0.93 23.24 -21.44
N ALA A 39 -1.62 22.24 -20.90
CA ALA A 39 -2.56 22.39 -19.78
C ALA A 39 -1.99 21.84 -18.45
N ALA A 40 -0.73 21.40 -18.45
CA ALA A 40 -0.15 20.70 -17.32
C ALA A 40 0.42 21.65 -16.26
N ASN A 41 0.52 21.12 -15.06
CA ASN A 41 1.23 21.74 -13.95
C ASN A 41 2.47 20.92 -13.61
N LEU A 42 3.57 21.61 -13.31
CA LEU A 42 4.83 21.02 -12.84
C LEU A 42 5.21 21.61 -11.48
N SER A 43 5.62 20.75 -10.55
CA SER A 43 6.36 21.10 -9.34
C SER A 43 7.65 20.29 -9.35
N PHE A 44 8.80 20.95 -9.34
CA PHE A 44 10.10 20.31 -9.39
C PHE A 44 11.06 20.96 -8.39
N TYR A 45 11.74 20.13 -7.59
CA TYR A 45 12.68 20.59 -6.59
C TYR A 45 13.86 19.63 -6.49
N VAL A 46 15.07 20.19 -6.50
CA VAL A 46 16.34 19.45 -6.37
C VAL A 46 17.18 20.11 -5.29
N ALA A 47 17.66 19.32 -4.35
CA ALA A 47 18.64 19.73 -3.34
C ALA A 47 19.89 18.85 -3.41
N ASP A 48 20.99 19.33 -2.86
CA ASP A 48 22.15 18.51 -2.55
C ASP A 48 21.91 17.67 -1.25
N GLU A 49 22.86 16.82 -0.89
CA GLU A 49 22.79 15.97 0.31
C GLU A 49 22.72 16.78 1.63
N ASN A 50 23.10 18.05 1.63
CA ASN A 50 23.05 18.95 2.79
C ASN A 50 21.73 19.75 2.86
N GLY A 51 20.90 19.66 1.81
CA GLY A 51 19.64 20.39 1.71
C GLY A 51 19.77 21.76 1.04
N ASN A 52 20.93 22.12 0.47
CA ASN A 52 21.06 23.35 -0.31
C ASN A 52 20.33 23.20 -1.65
N ILE A 53 19.61 24.24 -2.05
CA ILE A 53 18.84 24.24 -3.30
C ILE A 53 19.80 24.20 -4.50
N VAL A 54 19.62 23.22 -5.37
CA VAL A 54 20.32 23.10 -6.65
C VAL A 54 19.44 23.66 -7.78
N TYR A 55 18.14 23.37 -7.76
CA TYR A 55 17.17 23.85 -8.74
C TYR A 55 15.76 23.80 -8.19
N GLU A 56 14.92 24.77 -8.56
CA GLU A 56 13.51 24.81 -8.20
C GLU A 56 12.67 25.38 -9.36
N TYR A 57 11.56 24.69 -9.66
CA TYR A 57 10.48 25.16 -10.51
C TYR A 57 9.14 24.93 -9.84
N GLN A 58 8.51 26.00 -9.33
CA GLN A 58 7.25 25.93 -8.55
C GLN A 58 7.29 24.88 -7.43
N GLY A 59 8.43 24.73 -6.74
CA GLY A 59 8.69 23.67 -5.76
C GLY A 59 7.72 23.64 -4.58
N ASN A 60 7.09 24.76 -4.24
CA ASN A 60 6.05 24.86 -3.19
C ASN A 60 4.64 24.50 -3.67
N LYS A 61 4.42 24.33 -4.99
CA LYS A 61 3.09 24.06 -5.54
C LYS A 61 2.64 22.65 -5.19
N GLY A 62 1.52 22.55 -4.49
CA GLY A 62 0.89 21.27 -4.16
C GLY A 62 0.22 20.64 -5.38
N LEU A 63 0.61 19.44 -5.73
CA LEU A 63 0.08 18.64 -6.83
C LEU A 63 -0.23 17.23 -6.36
N SER A 64 -1.11 16.52 -7.08
CA SER A 64 -1.37 15.11 -6.83
C SER A 64 -0.12 14.28 -7.15
N THR A 65 0.44 13.64 -6.12
CA THR A 65 1.70 12.90 -6.18
C THR A 65 1.51 11.44 -6.56
N ALA A 66 0.27 10.95 -6.51
CA ALA A 66 0.03 9.52 -6.58
C ALA A 66 0.96 8.76 -5.59
N SER A 67 1.48 7.62 -5.98
CA SER A 67 2.24 6.73 -5.09
C SER A 67 3.61 7.25 -4.60
N THR A 68 4.08 8.44 -5.03
CA THR A 68 5.27 9.02 -4.37
C THR A 68 4.95 9.46 -2.94
N GLN A 69 3.68 9.77 -2.62
CA GLN A 69 3.22 10.00 -1.25
C GLN A 69 3.59 8.88 -0.27
N LYS A 70 3.77 7.64 -0.75
CA LYS A 70 4.16 6.50 0.08
C LYS A 70 5.47 6.71 0.85
N ILE A 71 6.35 7.61 0.40
CA ILE A 71 7.56 7.95 1.15
C ILE A 71 7.22 8.52 2.54
N PHE A 72 6.20 9.38 2.64
CA PHE A 72 5.79 9.96 3.91
C PHE A 72 5.30 8.91 4.89
N THR A 73 4.45 8.00 4.42
CA THR A 73 3.90 6.91 5.23
C THR A 73 4.98 5.90 5.63
N ALA A 74 5.88 5.53 4.71
CA ALA A 74 6.97 4.60 4.97
C ALA A 74 7.96 5.14 6.01
N ILE A 75 8.38 6.40 5.85
CA ILE A 75 9.30 7.08 6.78
C ILE A 75 8.66 7.18 8.17
N ALA A 76 7.41 7.65 8.25
CA ALA A 76 6.69 7.76 9.52
C ALA A 76 6.54 6.39 10.21
N ALA A 77 6.30 5.32 9.45
CA ALA A 77 6.18 3.97 9.99
C ALA A 77 7.50 3.46 10.55
N LEU A 78 8.60 3.60 9.81
CA LEU A 78 9.93 3.21 10.29
C LEU A 78 10.34 3.98 11.54
N ASP A 79 10.00 5.26 11.63
CA ASP A 79 10.35 6.11 12.77
C ASP A 79 9.49 5.82 14.01
N LYS A 80 8.16 5.63 13.83
CA LYS A 80 7.21 5.46 14.95
C LYS A 80 7.15 4.02 15.46
N LEU A 81 7.25 3.01 14.57
CA LEU A 81 7.08 1.60 14.91
C LEU A 81 8.40 0.86 15.01
N GLY A 82 9.43 1.31 14.31
CA GLY A 82 10.72 0.63 14.17
C GLY A 82 10.72 -0.48 13.11
N PRO A 83 11.87 -0.77 12.48
CA PRO A 83 11.98 -1.78 11.41
C PRO A 83 11.61 -3.21 11.83
N SER A 84 11.75 -3.56 13.11
CA SER A 84 11.48 -4.89 13.66
C SER A 84 10.03 -5.10 14.10
N PHE A 85 9.16 -4.08 14.00
CA PHE A 85 7.74 -4.20 14.36
C PHE A 85 7.07 -5.34 13.55
N THR A 86 6.19 -6.09 14.22
CA THR A 86 5.39 -7.17 13.62
C THR A 86 3.93 -7.05 14.01
N PHE A 87 3.05 -7.43 13.10
CA PHE A 87 1.64 -7.68 13.42
C PHE A 87 1.46 -9.08 14.01
N LYS A 88 0.30 -9.32 14.66
CA LYS A 88 -0.03 -10.61 15.26
C LYS A 88 -1.43 -11.06 14.89
N THR A 89 -1.56 -12.34 14.55
CA THR A 89 -2.84 -13.04 14.40
C THR A 89 -2.91 -14.14 15.44
N GLN A 90 -4.02 -14.25 16.17
CA GLN A 90 -4.13 -15.13 17.33
C GLN A 90 -5.40 -15.96 17.29
N ALA A 91 -5.34 -17.21 17.80
CA ALA A 91 -6.53 -18.01 18.00
C ALA A 91 -6.76 -18.30 19.50
N SER A 92 -8.04 -18.24 19.87
CA SER A 92 -8.54 -18.54 21.21
C SER A 92 -9.87 -19.27 21.12
N TYR A 93 -10.40 -19.78 22.25
CA TYR A 93 -11.68 -20.44 22.28
C TYR A 93 -12.48 -20.09 23.54
N SER A 94 -13.81 -20.19 23.45
CA SER A 94 -14.73 -20.13 24.60
C SER A 94 -15.22 -21.54 24.95
N GLY A 95 -15.79 -21.68 26.15
CA GLY A 95 -16.35 -22.95 26.61
C GLY A 95 -15.31 -23.95 27.09
N GLN A 96 -15.70 -25.24 27.12
CA GLN A 96 -14.89 -26.33 27.65
C GLN A 96 -14.46 -27.32 26.57
N LEU A 97 -13.23 -27.79 26.64
CA LEU A 97 -12.69 -28.86 25.79
C LEU A 97 -12.75 -30.18 26.53
N GLN A 98 -13.60 -31.11 26.07
CA GLN A 98 -13.79 -32.43 26.68
C GLN A 98 -13.74 -33.52 25.61
N GLY A 99 -12.86 -34.53 25.79
CA GLY A 99 -12.75 -35.65 24.85
C GLY A 99 -12.42 -35.26 23.41
N GLY A 100 -11.77 -34.11 23.21
CA GLY A 100 -11.46 -33.56 21.88
C GLY A 100 -12.60 -32.73 21.28
N THR A 101 -13.71 -32.57 21.97
CA THR A 101 -14.84 -31.72 21.52
C THR A 101 -14.85 -30.40 22.28
N LEU A 102 -14.79 -29.31 21.57
CA LEU A 102 -14.93 -27.95 22.11
C LEU A 102 -16.41 -27.58 22.20
N GLN A 103 -16.93 -27.54 23.44
CA GLN A 103 -18.30 -27.06 23.75
C GLN A 103 -18.31 -25.53 23.79
N GLY A 104 -18.10 -24.89 22.65
CA GLY A 104 -17.99 -23.45 22.53
C GLY A 104 -17.50 -23.02 21.16
N ASN A 105 -17.08 -21.76 21.02
CA ASN A 105 -16.65 -21.16 19.78
C ASN A 105 -15.12 -21.14 19.66
N LEU A 106 -14.65 -21.20 18.42
CA LEU A 106 -13.26 -20.90 18.06
C LEU A 106 -13.20 -19.47 17.53
N TYR A 107 -12.19 -18.70 17.96
CA TYR A 107 -11.99 -17.30 17.57
C TYR A 107 -10.65 -17.12 16.87
N LEU A 108 -10.64 -16.29 15.85
CA LEU A 108 -9.42 -15.75 15.24
C LEU A 108 -9.47 -14.23 15.35
N THR A 109 -8.39 -13.62 15.85
CA THR A 109 -8.20 -12.17 15.95
C THR A 109 -6.94 -11.76 15.26
N SER A 110 -6.84 -10.50 14.81
CA SER A 110 -5.59 -9.91 14.34
C SER A 110 -5.52 -8.44 14.72
N ASN A 111 -4.31 -7.93 14.90
CA ASN A 111 -4.08 -6.49 15.07
C ASN A 111 -3.85 -5.77 13.73
N GLY A 112 -4.51 -6.25 12.67
CA GLY A 112 -4.50 -5.62 11.35
C GLY A 112 -3.35 -6.05 10.45
N ASP A 113 -2.85 -7.28 10.56
CA ASP A 113 -1.78 -7.81 9.68
C ASP A 113 -2.21 -7.80 8.19
N PRO A 114 -1.65 -6.92 7.33
CA PRO A 114 -2.00 -6.88 5.91
C PRO A 114 -1.31 -7.98 5.09
N THR A 115 -0.43 -8.75 5.71
CA THR A 115 0.43 -9.73 5.03
C THR A 115 0.00 -11.17 5.27
N LEU A 116 -1.08 -11.41 6.03
CA LEU A 116 -1.55 -12.75 6.35
C LEU A 116 -1.90 -13.51 5.07
N GLY A 117 -1.18 -14.60 4.81
CA GLY A 117 -1.33 -15.39 3.58
C GLY A 117 -0.82 -14.69 2.31
N SER A 118 0.02 -13.67 2.41
CA SER A 118 0.63 -13.03 1.25
C SER A 118 1.65 -13.96 0.57
N TRP A 119 1.58 -14.04 -0.74
CA TRP A 119 2.52 -14.81 -1.57
C TRP A 119 3.92 -14.19 -1.70
N ARG A 120 4.09 -12.95 -1.22
CA ARG A 120 5.33 -12.18 -1.39
C ARG A 120 6.43 -12.59 -0.43
N TYR A 121 6.07 -13.22 0.69
CA TYR A 121 7.01 -13.50 1.77
C TYR A 121 7.24 -14.99 1.91
N GLU A 122 8.50 -15.41 1.69
CA GLU A 122 8.88 -16.81 1.94
C GLU A 122 8.68 -17.17 3.41
N GLY A 123 8.07 -18.33 3.68
CA GLY A 123 7.71 -18.77 5.04
C GLY A 123 6.41 -18.16 5.61
N TYR A 124 5.70 -17.30 4.86
CA TYR A 124 4.46 -16.65 5.28
C TYR A 124 3.30 -16.84 4.30
N LYS A 125 3.50 -17.65 3.25
CA LYS A 125 2.49 -17.96 2.25
C LYS A 125 1.25 -18.63 2.87
N PRO A 126 0.12 -18.73 2.16
CA PRO A 126 -1.11 -19.33 2.69
C PRO A 126 -0.92 -20.69 3.32
N GLU A 127 -0.12 -21.55 2.68
CA GLU A 127 0.18 -22.89 3.17
C GLU A 127 0.96 -22.91 4.50
N ASN A 128 1.81 -21.91 4.75
CA ASN A 128 2.55 -21.79 6.00
C ASN A 128 1.62 -21.42 7.16
N PHE A 129 0.69 -20.47 6.96
CA PHE A 129 -0.33 -20.14 7.95
C PHE A 129 -1.25 -21.34 8.22
N LYS A 130 -1.77 -21.98 7.14
CA LYS A 130 -2.60 -23.19 7.23
C LYS A 130 -1.93 -24.26 8.07
N ALA A 131 -0.67 -24.61 7.77
CA ALA A 131 0.06 -25.66 8.47
C ALA A 131 0.22 -25.36 9.97
N LYS A 132 0.63 -24.12 10.31
CA LYS A 132 0.83 -23.70 11.70
C LYS A 132 -0.47 -23.66 12.50
N LEU A 133 -1.57 -23.16 11.90
CA LEU A 133 -2.88 -23.12 12.57
C LEU A 133 -3.40 -24.53 12.82
N LEU A 134 -3.33 -25.42 11.82
CA LEU A 134 -3.75 -26.81 11.95
C LEU A 134 -2.95 -27.55 13.03
N ALA A 135 -1.63 -27.38 13.06
CA ALA A 135 -0.78 -27.99 14.09
C ALA A 135 -1.19 -27.51 15.49
N ALA A 136 -1.40 -26.19 15.68
CA ALA A 136 -1.81 -25.65 16.98
C ALA A 136 -3.19 -26.16 17.44
N VAL A 137 -4.15 -26.35 16.53
CA VAL A 137 -5.47 -26.91 16.83
C VAL A 137 -5.36 -28.40 17.21
N GLN A 138 -4.52 -29.17 16.52
CA GLN A 138 -4.25 -30.56 16.79
C GLN A 138 -3.50 -30.76 18.12
N ASP A 139 -2.47 -29.95 18.39
CA ASP A 139 -1.70 -29.97 19.65
C ASP A 139 -2.59 -29.60 20.85
N LYS A 140 -3.60 -28.74 20.64
CA LYS A 140 -4.62 -28.45 21.66
C LYS A 140 -5.60 -29.60 21.86
N GLY A 141 -5.59 -30.61 20.99
CA GLY A 141 -6.46 -31.77 21.05
C GLY A 141 -7.89 -31.51 20.54
N ILE A 142 -8.14 -30.44 19.78
CA ILE A 142 -9.46 -30.11 19.24
C ILE A 142 -9.72 -30.99 18.00
N LYS A 143 -10.79 -31.80 18.05
CA LYS A 143 -11.24 -32.69 16.96
C LYS A 143 -12.62 -32.26 16.44
N ALA A 144 -13.44 -31.59 17.27
CA ALA A 144 -14.73 -31.08 16.90
C ALA A 144 -15.02 -29.76 17.65
N ILE A 145 -15.75 -28.86 17.01
CA ILE A 145 -16.19 -27.59 17.54
C ILE A 145 -17.72 -27.55 17.39
N GLU A 146 -18.45 -27.51 18.51
CA GLU A 146 -19.92 -27.47 18.54
C GLU A 146 -20.47 -26.10 18.15
N GLY A 147 -19.76 -25.03 18.52
CA GLY A 147 -20.14 -23.65 18.23
C GLY A 147 -19.58 -23.15 16.88
N ASP A 148 -19.43 -21.84 16.81
CA ASP A 148 -19.07 -21.10 15.61
C ASP A 148 -17.55 -20.92 15.48
N LEU A 149 -17.09 -20.68 14.23
CA LEU A 149 -15.80 -20.07 13.93
C LEU A 149 -16.02 -18.56 13.75
N ILE A 150 -15.48 -17.79 14.68
CA ILE A 150 -15.67 -16.34 14.74
C ILE A 150 -14.36 -15.65 14.39
N LEU A 151 -14.37 -14.85 13.33
CA LEU A 151 -13.27 -13.96 12.96
C LEU A 151 -13.56 -12.58 13.53
N ASP A 152 -12.87 -12.20 14.60
CA ASP A 152 -13.01 -10.90 15.23
C ASP A 152 -12.14 -9.87 14.50
N ASP A 153 -12.73 -9.24 13.50
CA ASP A 153 -12.13 -8.20 12.67
C ASP A 153 -12.40 -6.77 13.19
N SER A 154 -12.80 -6.63 14.45
CA SER A 154 -13.16 -5.36 15.09
C SER A 154 -11.96 -4.47 15.46
N TYR A 155 -10.72 -4.91 15.19
CA TYR A 155 -9.52 -4.14 15.53
C TYR A 155 -9.47 -2.77 14.85
N PHE A 156 -9.99 -2.66 13.63
CA PHE A 156 -10.22 -1.43 12.90
C PHE A 156 -11.71 -1.13 12.79
N ASP A 157 -12.07 0.13 12.51
CA ASP A 157 -13.46 0.52 12.29
C ASP A 157 -14.04 -0.05 10.98
N LEU A 158 -15.35 0.16 10.75
CA LEU A 158 -16.07 -0.36 9.58
C LEU A 158 -15.68 0.32 8.26
N GLN A 159 -15.03 1.47 8.30
CA GLN A 159 -14.57 2.14 7.09
C GLN A 159 -13.29 1.47 6.59
N THR A 160 -13.41 0.58 5.63
CA THR A 160 -12.28 -0.20 5.11
C THR A 160 -11.49 0.51 4.01
N THR A 161 -12.08 1.51 3.34
CA THR A 161 -11.43 2.31 2.29
C THR A 161 -11.43 3.79 2.68
N PRO A 162 -10.33 4.53 2.39
CA PRO A 162 -10.30 5.96 2.62
C PRO A 162 -11.39 6.71 1.83
N GLY A 163 -11.82 7.85 2.35
CA GLY A 163 -12.65 8.77 1.59
C GLY A 163 -11.93 9.28 0.33
N GLY A 164 -12.69 9.50 -0.74
CA GLY A 164 -12.13 10.01 -2.00
C GLY A 164 -11.53 8.95 -2.95
N TRP A 165 -11.56 7.67 -2.60
CA TRP A 165 -11.30 6.61 -3.58
C TRP A 165 -12.46 6.49 -4.54
N SER A 166 -12.16 6.35 -5.83
CA SER A 166 -13.21 6.19 -6.83
C SER A 166 -13.75 4.75 -6.86
N TRP A 167 -15.01 4.59 -7.27
CA TRP A 167 -15.58 3.26 -7.45
C TRP A 167 -14.79 2.42 -8.48
N ASN A 168 -14.21 3.08 -9.49
CA ASN A 168 -13.35 2.42 -10.47
C ASN A 168 -12.08 1.81 -9.85
N ASP A 169 -11.67 2.25 -8.67
CA ASP A 169 -10.46 1.77 -8.00
C ASP A 169 -10.77 0.66 -6.99
N MET A 170 -11.85 0.81 -6.21
CA MET A 170 -12.15 -0.02 -5.04
C MET A 170 -12.30 -1.51 -5.33
N GLY A 171 -12.80 -1.89 -6.50
CA GLY A 171 -12.98 -3.30 -6.88
C GLY A 171 -11.73 -3.98 -7.42
N ASN A 172 -10.70 -3.22 -7.78
CA ASN A 172 -9.46 -3.77 -8.33
C ASN A 172 -8.45 -4.08 -7.21
N TYR A 173 -7.48 -4.97 -7.46
CA TYR A 173 -6.49 -5.40 -6.46
C TYR A 173 -5.78 -4.25 -5.76
N TYR A 174 -5.52 -3.15 -6.46
CA TYR A 174 -4.85 -1.97 -5.91
C TYR A 174 -5.77 -1.08 -5.07
N GLY A 175 -7.09 -1.31 -5.11
CA GLY A 175 -8.12 -0.66 -4.30
C GLY A 175 -8.59 -1.50 -3.11
N ALA A 176 -7.87 -2.58 -2.77
CA ALA A 176 -8.21 -3.43 -1.65
C ALA A 176 -8.27 -2.65 -0.33
N GLY A 177 -9.40 -2.78 0.38
CA GLY A 177 -9.64 -2.11 1.66
C GLY A 177 -8.86 -2.72 2.82
N VAL A 178 -8.74 -1.97 3.91
CA VAL A 178 -8.09 -2.39 5.16
C VAL A 178 -9.08 -3.01 6.12
N TRP A 179 -8.76 -4.19 6.62
CA TRP A 179 -9.60 -4.96 7.54
C TRP A 179 -8.85 -5.29 8.83
N GLY A 180 -9.57 -5.51 9.93
CA GLY A 180 -8.96 -6.01 11.16
C GLY A 180 -8.28 -7.36 10.96
N ILE A 181 -8.84 -8.20 10.09
CA ILE A 181 -8.23 -9.45 9.60
C ILE A 181 -8.15 -9.38 8.08
N SER A 182 -6.95 -9.44 7.52
CA SER A 182 -6.71 -9.54 6.09
C SER A 182 -6.46 -11.00 5.68
N TRP A 183 -6.62 -11.28 4.39
CA TRP A 183 -6.23 -12.55 3.78
C TRP A 183 -5.75 -12.35 2.35
N ASN A 184 -4.58 -12.92 2.02
CA ASN A 184 -4.02 -12.87 0.66
C ASN A 184 -3.95 -11.44 0.11
N GLU A 185 -3.45 -10.48 0.91
CA GLU A 185 -3.45 -9.04 0.60
C GLU A 185 -4.83 -8.48 0.22
N ASN A 186 -5.90 -9.10 0.72
CA ASN A 186 -7.29 -8.78 0.40
C ASN A 186 -7.59 -8.84 -1.11
N GLN A 187 -6.88 -9.71 -1.83
CA GLN A 187 -6.96 -9.89 -3.27
C GLN A 187 -7.49 -11.28 -3.62
N PHE A 188 -8.30 -11.34 -4.67
CA PHE A 188 -8.62 -12.55 -5.39
C PHE A 188 -8.15 -12.44 -6.85
N ASP A 189 -7.94 -13.60 -7.49
CA ASP A 189 -7.73 -13.71 -8.92
C ASP A 189 -8.89 -14.46 -9.55
N MET A 190 -9.54 -13.88 -10.59
CA MET A 190 -10.57 -14.55 -11.35
C MET A 190 -10.07 -14.90 -12.74
N SER A 191 -10.37 -16.10 -13.20
CA SER A 191 -10.10 -16.55 -14.56
C SER A 191 -11.28 -16.26 -15.45
N VAL A 192 -11.08 -15.44 -16.50
CA VAL A 192 -12.10 -15.09 -17.50
C VAL A 192 -11.74 -15.75 -18.82
N ALA A 193 -12.55 -16.72 -19.28
CA ALA A 193 -12.34 -17.45 -20.50
C ALA A 193 -12.94 -16.75 -21.71
N GLY A 194 -12.23 -16.80 -22.85
CA GLY A 194 -12.68 -16.22 -24.10
C GLY A 194 -12.95 -14.72 -24.06
N GLY A 195 -12.48 -14.04 -23.01
CA GLY A 195 -12.71 -12.63 -22.76
C GLY A 195 -14.13 -12.27 -22.29
N LYS A 196 -14.93 -13.25 -21.83
CA LYS A 196 -16.33 -13.02 -21.41
C LYS A 196 -16.72 -13.77 -20.15
N ASP A 197 -16.42 -15.06 -20.05
CA ASP A 197 -16.99 -15.95 -19.06
C ASP A 197 -16.09 -16.10 -17.84
N ILE A 198 -16.58 -15.75 -16.67
CA ILE A 198 -15.93 -16.04 -15.39
C ILE A 198 -15.99 -17.54 -15.14
N LYS A 199 -14.84 -18.20 -14.94
CA LYS A 199 -14.73 -19.64 -14.73
C LYS A 199 -14.44 -20.03 -13.30
N ASN A 200 -13.45 -19.43 -12.69
CA ASN A 200 -13.06 -19.76 -11.31
C ASN A 200 -12.35 -18.59 -10.63
N PHE A 201 -12.18 -18.74 -9.33
CA PHE A 201 -11.43 -17.86 -8.46
C PHE A 201 -10.39 -18.68 -7.69
N ASN A 202 -9.22 -18.08 -7.37
CA ASN A 202 -8.29 -18.67 -6.42
C ASN A 202 -8.86 -18.63 -4.99
N TYR A 203 -9.47 -17.49 -4.62
CA TYR A 203 -10.25 -17.28 -3.40
C TYR A 203 -11.61 -16.71 -3.79
N THR A 204 -12.64 -17.53 -3.64
CA THR A 204 -14.00 -17.13 -4.05
C THR A 204 -14.55 -16.08 -3.12
N PRO A 205 -14.88 -14.87 -3.62
CA PRO A 205 -15.61 -13.89 -2.82
C PRO A 205 -16.96 -14.46 -2.37
N VAL A 206 -17.13 -14.60 -1.06
CA VAL A 206 -18.30 -15.27 -0.46
C VAL A 206 -19.54 -14.38 -0.58
N ASN A 207 -20.64 -14.97 -1.02
CA ASN A 207 -21.95 -14.30 -1.19
C ASN A 207 -21.95 -13.16 -2.21
N VAL A 208 -21.07 -13.18 -3.21
CA VAL A 208 -21.04 -12.16 -4.27
C VAL A 208 -21.65 -12.71 -5.57
N ASN A 209 -22.63 -12.00 -6.10
CA ASN A 209 -23.24 -12.27 -7.40
C ASN A 209 -22.44 -11.53 -8.49
N TRP A 210 -21.80 -12.27 -9.37
CA TRP A 210 -20.93 -11.72 -10.41
C TRP A 210 -21.63 -11.57 -11.74
N VAL A 211 -21.48 -10.40 -12.38
CA VAL A 211 -21.90 -10.10 -13.74
C VAL A 211 -20.68 -9.79 -14.60
N SER A 212 -20.64 -10.30 -15.81
CA SER A 212 -19.59 -10.00 -16.80
C SER A 212 -20.18 -9.26 -17.99
N GLU A 213 -19.71 -8.02 -18.19
CA GLU A 213 -20.00 -7.18 -19.37
C GLU A 213 -18.72 -6.94 -20.19
N VAL A 214 -17.75 -7.85 -20.07
CA VAL A 214 -16.48 -7.75 -20.78
C VAL A 214 -16.68 -8.01 -22.28
N LYS A 215 -16.00 -7.20 -23.11
CA LYS A 215 -15.90 -7.41 -24.55
C LYS A 215 -14.63 -8.18 -24.88
N ALA A 216 -14.76 -9.22 -25.70
CA ALA A 216 -13.63 -10.01 -26.19
C ALA A 216 -12.89 -9.26 -27.31
N GLU A 217 -12.09 -8.27 -26.94
CA GLU A 217 -11.40 -7.36 -27.88
C GLU A 217 -10.03 -6.96 -27.33
N GLY A 218 -9.11 -6.59 -28.23
CA GLY A 218 -7.81 -6.04 -27.87
C GLY A 218 -6.75 -7.07 -27.57
N SER A 219 -5.59 -6.63 -27.11
CA SER A 219 -4.39 -7.45 -26.90
C SER A 219 -3.96 -7.58 -25.43
N GLY A 220 -4.56 -6.80 -24.52
CA GLY A 220 -4.22 -6.76 -23.10
C GLY A 220 -5.45 -6.67 -22.20
N ASP A 221 -5.20 -6.73 -20.90
CA ASP A 221 -6.22 -6.51 -19.88
C ASP A 221 -6.51 -5.01 -19.76
N ASN A 222 -7.72 -4.62 -20.14
CA ASN A 222 -8.31 -3.30 -19.96
C ASN A 222 -9.67 -3.42 -19.27
N SER A 223 -9.80 -4.40 -18.38
CA SER A 223 -10.99 -4.58 -17.56
C SER A 223 -10.93 -3.77 -16.28
N ILE A 224 -12.08 -3.51 -15.71
CA ILE A 224 -12.27 -2.88 -14.40
C ILE A 224 -13.26 -3.73 -13.63
N ILE A 225 -12.93 -4.00 -12.38
CA ILE A 225 -13.82 -4.68 -11.44
C ILE A 225 -14.52 -3.62 -10.59
N TYR A 226 -15.84 -3.71 -10.53
CA TYR A 226 -16.71 -2.90 -9.70
C TYR A 226 -17.29 -3.78 -8.60
N THR A 227 -16.81 -3.59 -7.40
CA THR A 227 -17.36 -4.12 -6.15
C THR A 227 -16.93 -3.20 -5.02
N ALA A 228 -17.47 -3.39 -3.83
CA ALA A 228 -17.17 -2.57 -2.67
C ALA A 228 -17.06 -3.46 -1.41
N PRO A 229 -16.45 -2.96 -0.33
CA PRO A 229 -16.48 -3.64 0.96
C PRO A 229 -17.91 -3.99 1.39
N PHE A 230 -18.09 -5.20 1.91
CA PHE A 230 -19.38 -5.78 2.36
C PHE A 230 -20.44 -5.96 1.25
N SER A 231 -20.08 -5.74 -0.03
CA SER A 231 -21.01 -5.88 -1.16
C SER A 231 -21.28 -7.35 -1.50
N ASP A 232 -22.52 -7.65 -1.88
CA ASP A 232 -22.96 -8.90 -2.50
C ASP A 232 -23.02 -8.82 -4.04
N PHE A 233 -22.55 -7.72 -4.62
CA PHE A 233 -22.50 -7.43 -6.04
C PHE A 233 -21.06 -7.32 -6.55
N GLY A 234 -20.81 -7.94 -7.71
CA GLY A 234 -19.57 -7.80 -8.46
C GLY A 234 -19.84 -7.68 -9.96
N LEU A 235 -19.24 -6.69 -10.60
CA LEU A 235 -19.29 -6.49 -12.05
C LEU A 235 -17.86 -6.43 -12.58
N ILE A 236 -17.57 -7.18 -13.63
CA ILE A 236 -16.38 -6.95 -14.46
C ILE A 236 -16.80 -6.37 -15.81
N ASN A 237 -16.21 -5.25 -16.19
CA ASN A 237 -16.48 -4.54 -17.44
C ASN A 237 -15.16 -4.19 -18.15
N GLY A 238 -15.23 -3.82 -19.43
CA GLY A 238 -14.07 -3.41 -20.22
C GLY A 238 -13.73 -4.39 -21.34
N LYS A 239 -12.42 -4.59 -21.61
CA LYS A 239 -11.95 -5.39 -22.73
C LYS A 239 -10.88 -6.37 -22.29
N LEU A 240 -11.03 -7.63 -22.73
CA LEU A 240 -10.05 -8.70 -22.56
C LEU A 240 -9.76 -9.38 -23.89
N PRO A 241 -8.57 -9.99 -24.08
CA PRO A 241 -8.22 -10.67 -25.32
C PRO A 241 -9.19 -11.80 -25.65
N ALA A 242 -9.67 -11.85 -26.90
CA ALA A 242 -10.49 -12.94 -27.42
C ALA A 242 -9.70 -14.26 -27.45
N GLY A 243 -10.39 -15.39 -27.27
CA GLY A 243 -9.81 -16.73 -27.43
C GLY A 243 -8.77 -17.14 -26.39
N LYS A 244 -8.55 -16.34 -25.34
CA LYS A 244 -7.62 -16.61 -24.23
C LYS A 244 -8.36 -16.67 -22.89
N THR A 245 -7.78 -17.40 -21.96
CA THR A 245 -8.13 -17.23 -20.54
C THR A 245 -7.22 -16.16 -19.95
N THR A 246 -7.81 -15.12 -19.41
CA THR A 246 -7.09 -14.00 -18.75
C THR A 246 -7.36 -14.06 -17.26
N VAL A 247 -6.32 -13.91 -16.46
CA VAL A 247 -6.45 -13.75 -15.01
C VAL A 247 -6.57 -12.28 -14.70
N VAL A 248 -7.68 -11.90 -14.04
CA VAL A 248 -7.96 -10.53 -13.60
C VAL A 248 -7.98 -10.53 -12.08
N SER A 249 -7.26 -9.57 -11.49
CA SER A 249 -7.12 -9.49 -10.03
C SER A 249 -8.03 -8.40 -9.45
N GLY A 250 -8.80 -8.76 -8.43
CA GLY A 250 -9.75 -7.89 -7.74
C GLY A 250 -9.57 -7.84 -6.24
N ALA A 251 -10.24 -6.87 -5.60
CA ALA A 251 -10.29 -6.71 -4.17
C ALA A 251 -11.39 -7.58 -3.54
N LEU A 252 -11.07 -8.33 -2.48
CA LEU A 252 -12.04 -9.12 -1.72
C LEU A 252 -13.02 -8.19 -0.98
N PRO A 253 -14.33 -8.31 -1.19
CA PRO A 253 -15.33 -7.53 -0.47
C PRO A 253 -15.43 -7.85 1.02
N ASN A 254 -15.00 -9.04 1.43
CA ASN A 254 -14.99 -9.49 2.82
C ASN A 254 -13.86 -10.53 3.04
N PRO A 255 -12.61 -10.07 3.16
CA PRO A 255 -11.47 -10.98 3.37
C PRO A 255 -11.58 -11.86 4.63
N PRO A 256 -12.07 -11.37 5.80
CA PRO A 256 -12.24 -12.22 6.96
C PRO A 256 -13.18 -13.40 6.70
N LEU A 257 -14.30 -13.17 6.01
CA LEU A 257 -15.25 -14.23 5.72
C LEU A 257 -14.66 -15.28 4.77
N VAL A 258 -13.86 -14.86 3.79
CA VAL A 258 -13.13 -15.75 2.89
C VAL A 258 -12.14 -16.61 3.69
N LEU A 259 -11.34 -16.00 4.55
CA LEU A 259 -10.39 -16.74 5.41
C LEU A 259 -11.11 -17.75 6.32
N GLY A 260 -12.21 -17.35 6.94
CA GLY A 260 -13.00 -18.26 7.78
C GLY A 260 -13.55 -19.47 7.01
N THR A 261 -13.99 -19.23 5.76
CA THR A 261 -14.45 -20.30 4.87
C THR A 261 -13.31 -21.25 4.51
N GLU A 262 -12.12 -20.73 4.21
CA GLU A 262 -10.92 -21.52 3.97
C GLU A 262 -10.51 -22.33 5.22
N ILE A 263 -10.52 -21.72 6.41
CA ILE A 263 -10.22 -22.43 7.66
C ILE A 263 -11.20 -23.58 7.88
N LYS A 264 -12.51 -23.36 7.70
CA LYS A 264 -13.52 -24.44 7.84
C LYS A 264 -13.26 -25.59 6.87
N LYS A 265 -12.88 -25.28 5.63
CA LYS A 265 -12.46 -26.27 4.62
C LYS A 265 -11.21 -27.02 5.06
N TRP A 266 -10.15 -26.34 5.50
CA TRP A 266 -8.89 -26.98 5.94
C TRP A 266 -9.10 -27.89 7.13
N PHE A 267 -9.96 -27.51 8.06
CA PHE A 267 -10.30 -28.32 9.23
C PHE A 267 -11.03 -29.60 8.78
N SER A 268 -12.03 -29.46 7.90
CA SER A 268 -12.75 -30.61 7.34
C SER A 268 -11.82 -31.61 6.63
N GLU A 269 -10.86 -31.11 5.83
CA GLU A 269 -9.82 -31.93 5.17
C GLU A 269 -8.96 -32.73 6.16
N LYS A 270 -8.88 -32.29 7.42
CA LYS A 270 -8.15 -32.95 8.51
C LYS A 270 -9.04 -33.65 9.50
N GLY A 271 -10.32 -33.83 9.18
CA GLY A 271 -11.28 -34.51 10.04
C GLY A 271 -11.70 -33.72 11.29
N ILE A 272 -11.41 -32.40 11.32
CA ILE A 272 -11.86 -31.49 12.38
C ILE A 272 -13.19 -30.88 11.96
N THR A 273 -14.25 -31.10 12.76
CA THR A 273 -15.60 -30.64 12.40
C THR A 273 -15.92 -29.32 13.08
N ILE A 274 -16.48 -28.37 12.33
CA ILE A 274 -17.13 -27.16 12.87
C ILE A 274 -18.62 -27.26 12.58
N LYS A 275 -19.48 -27.49 13.60
CA LYS A 275 -20.92 -27.63 13.45
C LYS A 275 -21.60 -26.29 13.21
N GLY A 276 -21.08 -25.25 13.84
CA GLY A 276 -21.62 -23.90 13.72
C GLY A 276 -21.28 -23.20 12.40
N LYS A 277 -21.53 -21.91 12.39
CA LYS A 277 -21.33 -21.01 11.24
C LYS A 277 -19.91 -20.42 11.23
N VAL A 278 -19.50 -19.88 10.09
CA VAL A 278 -18.40 -18.91 9.99
C VAL A 278 -18.99 -17.52 10.09
N LEU A 279 -18.57 -16.76 11.09
CA LEU A 279 -19.06 -15.41 11.38
C LEU A 279 -17.89 -14.43 11.39
N THR A 280 -18.11 -13.19 10.96
CA THR A 280 -17.16 -12.09 11.15
C THR A 280 -17.82 -11.01 12.00
N TYR A 281 -17.06 -10.43 12.93
CA TYR A 281 -17.62 -9.48 13.90
C TYR A 281 -18.27 -8.28 13.21
N ASN A 282 -17.59 -7.66 12.25
CA ASN A 282 -18.08 -6.47 11.57
C ASN A 282 -19.31 -6.77 10.68
N THR A 283 -19.35 -7.94 10.02
CA THR A 283 -20.54 -8.32 9.22
C THR A 283 -21.77 -8.52 10.10
N GLU A 284 -21.63 -9.19 11.22
CA GLU A 284 -22.75 -9.40 12.14
C GLU A 284 -23.21 -8.09 12.78
N LYS A 285 -22.28 -7.19 13.13
CA LYS A 285 -22.62 -5.85 13.61
C LYS A 285 -23.41 -5.04 12.56
N ILE A 286 -23.05 -5.12 11.27
CA ILE A 286 -23.82 -4.46 10.18
C ILE A 286 -25.24 -5.01 10.08
N LYS A 287 -25.42 -6.31 10.31
CA LYS A 287 -26.75 -6.97 10.33
C LYS A 287 -27.55 -6.67 11.59
N GLY A 288 -26.98 -5.99 12.58
CA GLY A 288 -27.62 -5.74 13.88
C GLY A 288 -27.61 -6.94 14.83
N ASN A 289 -26.78 -7.95 14.57
CA ASN A 289 -26.62 -9.10 15.43
C ASN A 289 -25.54 -8.87 16.50
N GLU A 290 -25.83 -9.32 17.72
CA GLU A 290 -24.79 -9.40 18.74
C GLU A 290 -23.93 -10.65 18.52
N ILE A 291 -22.62 -10.49 18.72
CA ILE A 291 -21.65 -11.58 18.63
C ILE A 291 -20.84 -11.65 19.94
N SER A 292 -20.55 -12.86 20.38
CA SER A 292 -19.76 -13.08 21.60
C SER A 292 -18.38 -12.44 21.48
N GLN A 293 -17.97 -11.73 22.54
CA GLN A 293 -16.62 -11.15 22.60
C GLN A 293 -15.55 -12.24 22.60
N THR A 294 -14.42 -11.93 21.98
CA THR A 294 -13.27 -12.83 21.94
C THR A 294 -12.68 -13.03 23.33
N PRO A 295 -12.60 -14.29 23.84
CA PRO A 295 -12.00 -14.56 25.14
C PRO A 295 -10.49 -14.34 25.11
N VAL A 296 -9.97 -13.64 26.11
CA VAL A 296 -8.52 -13.41 26.25
C VAL A 296 -7.79 -14.54 26.99
N ASN A 297 -8.50 -15.39 27.74
CA ASN A 297 -7.90 -16.34 28.67
C ASN A 297 -7.55 -17.70 28.05
N ASN A 298 -8.09 -18.05 26.89
CA ASN A 298 -7.91 -19.37 26.25
C ASN A 298 -7.18 -19.23 24.91
N MET A 299 -6.19 -18.33 24.86
CA MET A 299 -5.33 -18.18 23.70
C MET A 299 -4.37 -19.37 23.61
N PHE A 300 -4.28 -20.00 22.44
CA PHE A 300 -3.42 -21.16 22.22
C PHE A 300 -2.53 -21.06 20.99
N PHE A 301 -2.73 -20.03 20.16
CA PHE A 301 -1.98 -19.81 18.94
C PHE A 301 -1.65 -18.35 18.74
N THR A 302 -0.43 -18.07 18.32
CA THR A 302 0.00 -16.73 17.89
C THR A 302 0.86 -16.86 16.63
N TYR A 303 0.48 -16.15 15.59
CA TYR A 303 1.21 -16.02 14.34
C TYR A 303 1.71 -14.59 14.18
N GLN A 304 2.99 -14.42 13.87
CA GLN A 304 3.60 -13.13 13.64
C GLN A 304 3.79 -12.88 12.15
N SER A 305 3.54 -11.65 11.72
CA SER A 305 3.82 -11.19 10.35
C SER A 305 5.32 -11.13 10.05
N PRO A 306 5.72 -10.97 8.79
CA PRO A 306 7.02 -10.41 8.47
C PRO A 306 7.27 -9.10 9.22
N SER A 307 8.53 -8.78 9.50
CA SER A 307 8.90 -7.51 10.12
C SER A 307 8.64 -6.31 9.21
N LEU A 308 8.46 -5.14 9.80
CA LEU A 308 8.08 -3.91 9.09
C LEU A 308 9.08 -3.53 7.98
N ASP A 309 10.36 -3.76 8.15
CA ASP A 309 11.38 -3.54 7.11
C ASP A 309 11.03 -4.30 5.80
N LYS A 310 10.59 -5.55 5.91
CA LYS A 310 10.15 -6.38 4.77
C LYS A 310 8.82 -5.89 4.18
N ILE A 311 7.92 -5.39 5.04
CA ILE A 311 6.64 -4.80 4.60
C ILE A 311 6.92 -3.50 3.85
N ILE A 312 7.78 -2.62 4.36
CA ILE A 312 8.18 -1.37 3.70
C ILE A 312 8.88 -1.65 2.37
N TYR A 313 9.70 -2.71 2.29
CA TYR A 313 10.31 -3.11 1.02
C TYR A 313 9.25 -3.33 -0.08
N TRP A 314 8.24 -4.16 0.15
CA TRP A 314 7.20 -4.41 -0.84
C TRP A 314 6.24 -3.23 -1.03
N PHE A 315 5.98 -2.46 0.03
CA PHE A 315 5.20 -1.24 -0.02
C PHE A 315 5.76 -0.25 -1.05
N LEU A 316 7.08 -0.08 -1.08
CA LEU A 316 7.74 0.83 -2.02
C LEU A 316 8.04 0.17 -3.36
N GLN A 317 8.56 -1.08 -3.39
CA GLN A 317 8.94 -1.80 -4.61
C GLN A 317 7.74 -2.09 -5.54
N LYS A 318 6.64 -2.57 -4.96
CA LYS A 318 5.43 -2.95 -5.69
C LYS A 318 4.29 -1.96 -5.51
N SER A 319 4.53 -0.91 -4.73
CA SER A 319 3.55 0.16 -4.53
C SER A 319 2.21 -0.34 -3.95
N VAL A 320 2.22 -1.32 -3.04
CA VAL A 320 1.03 -1.97 -2.48
C VAL A 320 0.23 -0.99 -1.63
N ASN A 321 -0.93 -0.52 -2.11
CA ASN A 321 -1.73 0.51 -1.43
C ASN A 321 -2.23 0.03 -0.07
N LEU A 322 -2.69 -1.23 0.03
CA LEU A 322 -3.15 -1.84 1.28
C LEU A 322 -2.18 -1.62 2.44
N TYR A 323 -0.86 -1.71 2.20
CA TYR A 323 0.13 -1.54 3.27
C TYR A 323 0.17 -0.11 3.80
N GLY A 324 0.07 0.89 2.90
CA GLY A 324 0.00 2.30 3.30
C GLY A 324 -1.22 2.61 4.14
N GLU A 325 -2.37 2.11 3.72
CA GLU A 325 -3.63 2.33 4.41
C GLU A 325 -3.68 1.61 5.76
N THR A 326 -3.12 0.39 5.83
CA THR A 326 -2.97 -0.34 7.10
C THR A 326 -2.09 0.43 8.09
N LEU A 327 -0.97 1.00 7.64
CA LEU A 327 -0.08 1.79 8.49
C LEU A 327 -0.79 3.04 9.02
N VAL A 328 -1.58 3.72 8.20
CA VAL A 328 -2.39 4.87 8.64
C VAL A 328 -3.36 4.47 9.76
N LYS A 329 -4.11 3.38 9.61
CA LYS A 329 -4.99 2.89 10.67
C LYS A 329 -4.21 2.40 11.90
N THR A 330 -3.02 1.86 11.71
CA THR A 330 -2.13 1.48 12.82
C THR A 330 -1.69 2.71 13.61
N PHE A 331 -1.37 3.84 12.97
CA PHE A 331 -1.06 5.10 13.66
C PHE A 331 -2.26 5.59 14.49
N SER A 332 -3.46 5.53 13.93
CA SER A 332 -4.69 5.84 14.66
C SER A 332 -4.85 4.97 15.91
N ARG A 333 -4.66 3.65 15.77
CA ARG A 333 -4.85 2.68 16.86
C ARG A 333 -3.90 2.89 18.04
N GLN A 334 -2.71 3.43 17.80
CA GLN A 334 -1.78 3.78 18.89
C GLN A 334 -2.30 4.89 19.82
N LYS A 335 -3.22 5.73 19.34
CA LYS A 335 -3.78 6.85 20.11
C LYS A 335 -5.24 6.66 20.51
N THR A 336 -6.02 5.97 19.73
CA THR A 336 -7.47 5.82 19.93
C THR A 336 -7.90 4.36 19.89
N LYS A 337 -8.96 4.02 20.63
CA LYS A 337 -9.57 2.69 20.50
C LYS A 337 -10.27 2.48 19.15
N ASN A 338 -10.75 3.55 18.52
CA ASN A 338 -11.39 3.53 17.21
C ASN A 338 -10.37 3.93 16.15
N ALA A 339 -9.78 2.93 15.51
CA ALA A 339 -8.79 3.13 14.45
C ALA A 339 -9.47 3.55 13.15
N SER A 340 -9.54 4.85 12.88
CA SER A 340 -10.12 5.43 11.67
C SER A 340 -9.06 6.01 10.74
N PHE A 341 -9.41 6.18 9.46
CA PHE A 341 -8.56 6.89 8.50
C PHE A 341 -8.35 8.35 8.90
N ASP A 342 -9.40 9.07 9.30
CA ASP A 342 -9.31 10.48 9.67
C ASP A 342 -8.33 10.72 10.81
N SER A 343 -8.40 9.90 11.85
CA SER A 343 -7.45 9.97 12.96
C SER A 343 -6.03 9.61 12.51
N GLY A 344 -5.86 8.55 11.72
CA GLY A 344 -4.53 8.14 11.24
C GLY A 344 -3.89 9.14 10.28
N ILE A 345 -4.67 9.77 9.41
CA ILE A 345 -4.21 10.85 8.54
C ILE A 345 -3.86 12.10 9.32
N SER A 346 -4.66 12.43 10.34
CA SER A 346 -4.35 13.54 11.26
C SER A 346 -3.01 13.31 11.95
N GLU A 347 -2.75 12.09 12.44
CA GLU A 347 -1.47 11.69 13.03
C GLU A 347 -0.30 11.80 12.05
N LEU A 348 -0.48 11.35 10.81
CA LEU A 348 0.54 11.43 9.77
C LEU A 348 0.86 12.91 9.42
N LYS A 349 -0.16 13.75 9.30
CA LYS A 349 0.01 15.19 9.08
C LYS A 349 0.71 15.86 10.27
N GLN A 350 0.33 15.51 11.50
CA GLN A 350 0.96 16.07 12.71
C GLN A 350 2.43 15.66 12.80
N TYR A 351 2.73 14.38 12.55
CA TYR A 351 4.11 13.88 12.52
C TYR A 351 5.00 14.72 11.60
N TRP A 352 4.54 15.03 10.39
CA TRP A 352 5.33 15.81 9.44
C TRP A 352 5.43 17.31 9.78
N ARG A 353 4.40 17.87 10.40
CA ARG A 353 4.49 19.24 10.98
C ARG A 353 5.56 19.31 12.04
N ASP A 354 5.62 18.33 12.93
CA ASP A 354 6.63 18.26 13.99
C ASP A 354 8.06 18.10 13.45
N LYS A 355 8.19 17.58 12.21
CA LYS A 355 9.47 17.51 11.48
C LYS A 355 9.75 18.79 10.64
N GLY A 356 8.95 19.83 10.78
CA GLY A 356 9.17 21.13 10.14
C GLY A 356 8.61 21.28 8.72
N ILE A 357 7.81 20.33 8.23
CA ILE A 357 7.12 20.49 6.95
C ILE A 357 5.86 21.35 7.16
N ALA A 358 5.77 22.45 6.42
CA ALA A 358 4.65 23.37 6.53
C ALA A 358 3.31 22.69 6.12
N SER A 359 2.26 22.88 6.92
CA SER A 359 0.93 22.27 6.67
C SER A 359 0.37 22.59 5.29
N ALA A 360 0.64 23.78 4.75
CA ALA A 360 0.18 24.19 3.42
C ALA A 360 0.82 23.40 2.27
N MET A 361 1.95 22.71 2.52
CA MET A 361 2.67 21.93 1.51
C MET A 361 2.25 20.47 1.43
N ILE A 362 1.40 20.00 2.37
CA ILE A 362 0.95 18.60 2.45
C ILE A 362 -0.55 18.53 2.72
N ASN A 363 -1.26 17.73 1.96
CA ASN A 363 -2.63 17.34 2.23
C ASN A 363 -2.82 15.85 1.90
N PHE A 364 -2.73 15.02 2.90
CA PHE A 364 -2.99 13.59 2.76
C PHE A 364 -4.48 13.30 2.94
N ALA A 365 -5.08 12.61 1.99
CA ALA A 365 -6.43 12.04 2.07
C ALA A 365 -6.37 10.52 2.36
N ASP A 366 -5.22 9.89 2.07
CA ASP A 366 -4.95 8.47 2.31
C ASP A 366 -3.46 8.26 2.61
N GLY A 367 -3.07 7.00 2.87
CA GLY A 367 -1.68 6.63 3.15
C GLY A 367 -0.84 6.26 1.93
N SER A 368 -1.49 6.01 0.80
CA SER A 368 -0.86 5.44 -0.40
C SER A 368 -0.71 6.40 -1.57
N GLY A 369 -1.50 7.49 -1.58
CA GLY A 369 -1.55 8.43 -2.70
C GLY A 369 -2.51 8.01 -3.82
N LEU A 370 -3.45 7.08 -3.58
CA LEU A 370 -4.42 6.66 -4.58
C LEU A 370 -5.53 7.71 -4.77
N SER A 371 -5.99 8.34 -3.68
CA SER A 371 -7.00 9.39 -3.76
C SER A 371 -6.51 10.58 -4.59
N PRO A 372 -7.27 11.04 -5.58
CA PRO A 372 -6.96 12.27 -6.32
C PRO A 372 -7.04 13.54 -5.46
N GLN A 373 -7.59 13.46 -4.24
CA GLN A 373 -7.67 14.57 -3.29
C GLN A 373 -6.32 14.84 -2.58
N ASN A 374 -5.37 13.92 -2.68
CA ASN A 374 -4.02 14.15 -2.18
C ASN A 374 -3.33 15.26 -2.95
N TYR A 375 -2.64 16.16 -2.25
CA TYR A 375 -1.66 17.05 -2.87
C TYR A 375 -0.47 17.27 -1.96
N VAL A 376 0.71 17.30 -2.55
CA VAL A 376 1.98 17.55 -1.87
C VAL A 376 2.87 18.37 -2.80
N SER A 377 3.71 19.23 -2.24
CA SER A 377 4.70 19.98 -3.01
C SER A 377 5.99 19.14 -3.19
N ALA A 378 6.70 19.34 -4.31
CA ALA A 378 7.98 18.68 -4.55
C ALA A 378 9.01 19.00 -3.45
N LYS A 379 8.99 20.22 -2.92
CA LYS A 379 9.83 20.63 -1.79
C LYS A 379 9.54 19.81 -0.54
N ALA A 380 8.26 19.54 -0.22
CA ALA A 380 7.91 18.72 0.94
C ALA A 380 8.40 17.28 0.81
N GLU A 381 8.32 16.68 -0.39
CA GLU A 381 8.88 15.34 -0.65
C GLU A 381 10.40 15.32 -0.43
N VAL A 382 11.12 16.32 -0.95
CA VAL A 382 12.58 16.43 -0.74
C VAL A 382 12.91 16.64 0.73
N GLN A 383 12.16 17.46 1.47
CA GLN A 383 12.36 17.63 2.92
C GLN A 383 12.18 16.31 3.68
N ALA A 384 11.18 15.51 3.31
CA ALA A 384 10.96 14.19 3.92
C ALA A 384 12.12 13.23 3.63
N LEU A 385 12.65 13.24 2.41
CA LEU A 385 13.82 12.43 2.02
C LEU A 385 15.10 12.87 2.75
N LEU A 386 15.34 14.17 2.87
CA LEU A 386 16.48 14.73 3.63
C LEU A 386 16.39 14.38 5.13
N TYR A 387 15.16 14.35 5.70
CA TYR A 387 14.96 13.86 7.06
C TYR A 387 15.33 12.38 7.17
N ALA A 388 14.87 11.54 6.23
CA ALA A 388 15.16 10.11 6.23
C ALA A 388 16.65 9.80 6.19
N GLN A 389 17.46 10.55 5.44
CA GLN A 389 18.90 10.35 5.33
C GLN A 389 19.65 10.43 6.68
N LYS A 390 19.08 11.11 7.67
CA LYS A 390 19.69 11.32 8.98
C LYS A 390 19.28 10.25 10.00
N GLN A 391 18.44 9.27 9.60
CA GLN A 391 17.87 8.30 10.53
C GLN A 391 18.65 6.98 10.54
N PRO A 392 18.73 6.30 11.69
CA PRO A 392 19.46 5.03 11.81
C PRO A 392 18.89 3.91 10.93
N TRP A 393 17.63 3.98 10.54
CA TRP A 393 16.96 3.03 9.65
C TRP A 393 17.03 3.42 8.15
N PHE A 394 17.81 4.46 7.79
CA PHE A 394 17.86 4.97 6.41
C PHE A 394 18.21 3.88 5.38
N ASP A 395 19.17 3.02 5.68
CA ASP A 395 19.56 1.93 4.76
C ASP A 395 18.37 1.00 4.41
N THR A 396 17.51 0.73 5.39
CA THR A 396 16.27 -0.04 5.19
C THR A 396 15.35 0.65 4.19
N PHE A 397 15.10 1.94 4.40
CA PHE A 397 14.27 2.76 3.52
C PHE A 397 14.88 2.88 2.11
N TYR A 398 16.18 3.17 2.02
CA TYR A 398 16.86 3.36 0.74
C TYR A 398 16.88 2.08 -0.11
N LYS A 399 17.11 0.92 0.51
CA LYS A 399 17.03 -0.40 -0.17
C LYS A 399 15.62 -0.69 -0.69
N ALA A 400 14.60 -0.23 0.01
CA ALA A 400 13.20 -0.41 -0.38
C ALA A 400 12.77 0.46 -1.57
N LEU A 401 13.50 1.54 -1.89
CA LEU A 401 13.18 2.34 -3.07
C LEU A 401 13.47 1.56 -4.36
N PRO A 402 12.55 1.56 -5.34
CA PRO A 402 12.79 1.02 -6.68
C PRO A 402 13.91 1.77 -7.41
N THR A 403 14.39 1.18 -8.48
CA THR A 403 15.32 1.83 -9.41
C THR A 403 14.61 2.09 -10.73
N TYR A 404 14.47 3.37 -11.10
CA TYR A 404 13.98 3.80 -12.40
C TYR A 404 14.99 4.75 -13.02
N ASN A 405 15.18 4.67 -14.32
CA ASN A 405 16.13 5.54 -15.05
C ASN A 405 17.54 5.59 -14.40
N GLY A 406 17.97 4.50 -13.77
CA GLY A 406 19.27 4.43 -13.06
C GLY A 406 19.31 5.18 -11.71
N MET A 407 18.19 5.65 -11.19
CA MET A 407 18.08 6.40 -9.94
C MET A 407 17.25 5.63 -8.90
N LYS A 408 17.61 5.74 -7.62
CA LYS A 408 16.83 5.21 -6.50
C LYS A 408 15.67 6.16 -6.21
N MET A 409 14.47 5.81 -6.72
CA MET A 409 13.31 6.70 -6.61
C MET A 409 11.99 5.94 -6.59
N LYS A 410 11.01 6.49 -5.90
CA LYS A 410 9.62 6.07 -5.96
C LYS A 410 8.93 6.75 -7.15
N SER A 411 8.12 6.01 -7.88
CA SER A 411 7.22 6.54 -8.90
C SER A 411 5.80 6.67 -8.39
N GLY A 412 5.07 7.65 -8.91
CA GLY A 412 3.62 7.81 -8.72
C GLY A 412 2.91 7.90 -10.05
N THR A 413 1.73 7.26 -10.16
CA THR A 413 0.87 7.33 -11.36
C THR A 413 -0.59 7.13 -10.95
N ILE A 414 -1.42 8.12 -11.26
CA ILE A 414 -2.87 8.00 -11.39
C ILE A 414 -3.27 8.72 -12.69
N LYS A 415 -4.55 8.76 -13.03
CA LYS A 415 -5.00 9.40 -14.27
C LYS A 415 -4.49 10.85 -14.36
N ALA A 416 -3.74 11.16 -15.43
CA ALA A 416 -3.16 12.47 -15.71
C ALA A 416 -2.23 13.03 -14.59
N SER A 417 -1.71 12.19 -13.71
CA SER A 417 -0.68 12.55 -12.74
C SER A 417 0.49 11.59 -12.82
N LYS A 418 1.71 12.14 -12.83
CA LYS A 418 2.97 11.40 -12.82
C LYS A 418 3.98 12.07 -11.91
N ALA A 419 4.65 11.27 -11.06
CA ALA A 419 5.66 11.79 -10.16
C ALA A 419 6.84 10.83 -10.03
N TYR A 420 8.02 11.40 -9.74
CA TYR A 420 9.23 10.70 -9.35
C TYR A 420 9.90 11.46 -8.21
N THR A 421 10.25 10.76 -7.14
CA THR A 421 10.97 11.33 -6.01
C THR A 421 12.00 10.36 -5.45
N GLY A 422 13.18 10.85 -5.10
CA GLY A 422 14.24 9.97 -4.62
C GLY A 422 15.62 10.59 -4.57
N TYR A 423 16.62 9.73 -4.76
CA TYR A 423 18.05 10.04 -4.63
C TYR A 423 18.81 9.64 -5.88
N HIS A 424 19.85 10.41 -6.18
CA HIS A 424 20.81 10.08 -7.21
C HIS A 424 22.22 10.52 -6.83
N GLN A 425 23.21 9.74 -7.22
CA GLN A 425 24.61 10.13 -7.19
C GLN A 425 25.13 10.21 -8.63
N SER A 426 25.58 11.41 -9.00
CA SER A 426 26.15 11.66 -10.32
C SER A 426 27.49 10.92 -10.54
N LYS A 427 27.93 10.84 -11.78
CA LYS A 427 29.27 10.30 -12.13
C LYS A 427 30.40 11.06 -11.46
N SER A 428 30.22 12.34 -11.15
CA SER A 428 31.20 13.16 -10.42
C SER A 428 31.15 12.97 -8.89
N GLY A 429 30.32 12.06 -8.39
CA GLY A 429 30.17 11.77 -6.98
C GLY A 429 29.20 12.71 -6.21
N LYS A 430 28.63 13.74 -6.85
CA LYS A 430 27.65 14.62 -6.22
C LYS A 430 26.35 13.90 -5.96
N LYS A 431 25.78 14.07 -4.76
CA LYS A 431 24.52 13.47 -4.37
C LYS A 431 23.38 14.48 -4.43
N TYR A 432 22.28 14.06 -4.99
CA TYR A 432 21.07 14.85 -5.16
C TYR A 432 19.87 14.15 -4.53
N VAL A 433 18.99 14.95 -3.96
CA VAL A 433 17.66 14.57 -3.50
C VAL A 433 16.67 15.37 -4.32
N PHE A 434 15.71 14.70 -4.95
CA PHE A 434 14.82 15.37 -5.89
C PHE A 434 13.39 14.88 -5.80
N SER A 435 12.47 15.72 -6.23
CA SER A 435 11.07 15.38 -6.53
C SER A 435 10.59 16.17 -7.75
N MET A 436 9.92 15.47 -8.67
CA MET A 436 9.28 16.04 -9.86
C MET A 436 7.87 15.49 -9.98
N ILE A 437 6.87 16.39 -9.97
CA ILE A 437 5.44 16.06 -9.99
C ILE A 437 4.78 16.81 -11.16
N VAL A 438 4.09 16.07 -12.02
CA VAL A 438 3.36 16.62 -13.18
C VAL A 438 1.91 16.19 -13.11
N ASN A 439 0.99 17.16 -13.22
CA ASN A 439 -0.45 16.90 -13.30
C ASN A 439 -1.04 17.50 -14.58
N ASN A 440 -2.17 16.93 -15.02
CA ASN A 440 -2.96 17.38 -16.17
C ASN A 440 -2.20 17.36 -17.50
N TYR A 441 -1.21 16.50 -17.64
CA TYR A 441 -0.50 16.30 -18.91
C TYR A 441 -1.36 15.51 -19.89
N SER A 442 -1.08 15.66 -21.19
CA SER A 442 -1.69 14.90 -22.28
C SER A 442 -0.66 13.98 -22.96
N GLY A 443 -1.16 12.97 -23.69
CA GLY A 443 -0.32 12.04 -24.45
C GLY A 443 0.44 11.01 -23.62
N GLY A 444 1.15 10.10 -24.31
CA GLY A 444 1.76 8.90 -23.72
C GLY A 444 3.24 8.99 -23.34
N ASN A 445 3.94 10.09 -23.66
CA ASN A 445 5.41 10.16 -23.54
C ASN A 445 5.92 10.94 -22.32
N ILE A 446 5.08 11.23 -21.33
CA ILE A 446 5.45 12.03 -20.14
C ILE A 446 6.69 11.47 -19.42
N ASN A 447 6.83 10.15 -19.32
CA ASN A 447 7.99 9.53 -18.68
C ASN A 447 9.30 9.92 -19.38
N SER A 448 9.31 9.89 -20.72
CA SER A 448 10.49 10.27 -21.50
C SER A 448 10.86 11.75 -21.31
N LEU A 449 9.86 12.63 -21.23
CA LEU A 449 10.09 14.06 -20.98
C LEU A 449 10.67 14.30 -19.58
N MET A 450 10.10 13.65 -18.55
CA MET A 450 10.61 13.76 -17.18
C MET A 450 12.02 13.17 -17.05
N TYR A 451 12.31 12.03 -17.70
CA TYR A 451 13.63 11.42 -17.65
C TYR A 451 14.71 12.27 -18.30
N LYS A 452 14.41 12.96 -19.41
CA LYS A 452 15.37 13.89 -20.03
C LYS A 452 15.81 14.99 -19.07
N VAL A 453 14.86 15.54 -18.29
CA VAL A 453 15.19 16.55 -17.27
C VAL A 453 16.00 15.93 -16.14
N LEU A 454 15.60 14.74 -15.63
CA LEU A 454 16.32 14.06 -14.54
C LEU A 454 17.71 13.55 -14.97
N ASP A 455 17.93 13.28 -16.25
CA ASP A 455 19.24 12.85 -16.78
C ASP A 455 20.32 13.91 -16.59
N GLU A 456 19.95 15.18 -16.45
CA GLU A 456 20.90 16.24 -16.12
C GLU A 456 21.55 16.08 -14.74
N LEU A 457 20.97 15.25 -13.87
CA LEU A 457 21.54 14.92 -12.55
C LEU A 457 22.63 13.83 -12.63
N LYS A 458 22.77 13.11 -13.76
CA LYS A 458 23.73 12.02 -13.97
C LYS A 458 25.12 12.58 -14.31
#